data_eb89041b01cf883b77e14d0608b4f143
#
_entry.id   eb89041b01cf883b77e14d0608b4f143
#
_cell.length_a   1.000
_cell.length_b   1.000
_cell.length_c   1.000
_cell.angle_alpha   90.00
_cell.angle_beta   90.00
_cell.angle_gamma   90.00
#
_symmetry.space_group_name_H-M   'P 1'
#
loop_
_entity.id
_entity.type
_entity.pdbx_description
1 polymer ?
#
loop_
_entity_poly.entity_id
_entity_poly.type
_entity_poly.pdbx_seq_one_letter_code
_entity_poly.pdbx_strand_id
1 'polypeptide(L)'
;MFECFNIYDMNIKETFLKLTEFTTPYGNESDLEHLLPSGFQKDQSGNYFIKIGNSETLFTCHLDNYCKTKEKINHVIEGNIIKTDETTILGGDNKAGVTAILYMISQGVPGFYYFFLGEEPILSGGCWGSGEVVSNNPELLKSFKRAIAFDRKMTGSIITRQMAQQCCSDEFADALIEEFSKSGVTMQKDKTGYYTDTGNFIELIPECTNISIGVWNEHHNTEWVDISYVEKIAMAACKIDWDSLPTIREPKWWLDEQEHQSDPGFIKKYSKFKNRKNDAKIFQLVSDILDDENYLLMSRWGFEPGKEMVFNNWFEESPIKVKVMDNQVTLNGKLYPFNKRLKNSILKEINKES
;
A
#
# COMPACT_ATOMS: atom_id res chain seq x y z
N MET A 1 10.42 -10.82 -33.71
CA MET A 1 9.15 -11.56 -33.57
C MET A 1 8.99 -11.72 -32.08
N PHE A 2 8.22 -10.82 -31.42
CA PHE A 2 7.98 -10.93 -29.99
C PHE A 2 6.96 -12.04 -29.79
N GLU A 3 7.35 -13.11 -29.10
CA GLU A 3 6.40 -14.14 -28.67
C GLU A 3 5.42 -13.46 -27.70
N CYS A 4 4.16 -13.39 -28.07
CA CYS A 4 3.09 -12.97 -27.17
C CYS A 4 3.08 -13.94 -25.99
N PHE A 5 3.21 -13.42 -24.80
CA PHE A 5 3.15 -14.17 -23.55
C PHE A 5 1.81 -14.93 -23.51
N ASN A 6 1.87 -16.27 -23.58
CA ASN A 6 0.66 -17.09 -23.53
C ASN A 6 0.22 -17.21 -22.06
N ILE A 7 -0.78 -16.43 -21.69
CA ILE A 7 -1.32 -16.34 -20.33
C ILE A 7 -1.83 -17.69 -19.78
N TYR A 8 -2.30 -18.58 -20.67
CA TYR A 8 -3.00 -19.81 -20.25
C TYR A 8 -2.10 -20.92 -19.70
N ASP A 9 -0.77 -20.76 -19.79
CA ASP A 9 0.21 -21.74 -19.29
C ASP A 9 1.34 -21.01 -18.54
N MET A 10 0.96 -20.10 -17.62
CA MET A 10 1.90 -19.25 -16.90
C MET A 10 2.65 -20.02 -15.83
N ASN A 11 3.99 -20.07 -15.95
CA ASN A 11 4.88 -20.57 -14.91
C ASN A 11 5.28 -19.43 -13.96
N ILE A 12 4.90 -19.56 -12.68
CA ILE A 12 5.11 -18.52 -11.64
C ILE A 12 6.61 -18.19 -11.51
N LYS A 13 7.47 -19.19 -11.38
CA LYS A 13 8.92 -18.99 -11.22
C LYS A 13 9.55 -18.30 -12.44
N GLU A 14 9.22 -18.74 -13.63
CA GLU A 14 9.75 -18.14 -14.87
C GLU A 14 9.27 -16.70 -15.05
N THR A 15 8.01 -16.44 -14.70
CA THR A 15 7.44 -15.09 -14.76
C THR A 15 8.13 -14.17 -13.77
N PHE A 16 8.33 -14.61 -12.53
CA PHE A 16 9.06 -13.85 -11.53
C PHE A 16 10.49 -13.51 -12.00
N LEU A 17 11.21 -14.49 -12.54
CA LEU A 17 12.58 -14.28 -13.05
C LEU A 17 12.62 -13.29 -14.22
N LYS A 18 11.60 -13.28 -15.10
CA LYS A 18 11.48 -12.30 -16.18
C LYS A 18 11.17 -10.89 -15.63
N LEU A 19 10.26 -10.78 -14.69
CA LEU A 19 9.91 -9.50 -14.05
C LEU A 19 11.08 -8.89 -13.26
N THR A 20 11.99 -9.74 -12.77
CA THR A 20 13.19 -9.34 -12.01
C THR A 20 14.47 -9.48 -12.82
N GLU A 21 14.42 -9.47 -14.17
CA GLU A 21 15.65 -9.47 -14.97
C GLU A 21 16.49 -8.21 -14.78
N PHE A 22 15.81 -7.09 -14.57
CA PHE A 22 16.40 -5.79 -14.24
C PHE A 22 15.66 -5.14 -13.08
N THR A 23 16.38 -4.32 -12.29
CA THR A 23 15.72 -3.41 -11.36
C THR A 23 14.88 -2.39 -12.14
N THR A 24 13.75 -1.98 -11.56
CA THR A 24 12.80 -1.06 -12.21
C THR A 24 12.64 0.20 -11.36
N PRO A 25 13.49 1.22 -11.53
CA PRO A 25 13.30 2.49 -10.84
C PRO A 25 12.05 3.21 -11.37
N TYR A 26 11.47 4.07 -10.56
CA TYR A 26 10.36 4.93 -10.98
C TYR A 26 10.68 5.65 -12.31
N GLY A 27 9.72 5.61 -13.23
CA GLY A 27 9.84 6.13 -14.59
C GLY A 27 10.34 5.10 -15.62
N ASN A 28 10.72 3.90 -15.19
CA ASN A 28 11.12 2.79 -16.06
C ASN A 28 10.12 1.62 -16.09
N GLU A 29 8.94 1.76 -15.46
CA GLU A 29 7.94 0.70 -15.34
C GLU A 29 7.39 0.27 -16.70
N SER A 30 7.42 1.16 -17.70
CA SER A 30 7.05 0.83 -19.07
C SER A 30 7.92 -0.25 -19.72
N ASP A 31 9.11 -0.50 -19.18
CA ASP A 31 9.98 -1.59 -19.64
C ASP A 31 9.37 -2.97 -19.39
N LEU A 32 8.44 -3.07 -18.43
CA LEU A 32 7.71 -4.30 -18.09
C LEU A 32 6.43 -4.49 -18.92
N GLU A 33 6.01 -3.51 -19.71
CA GLU A 33 4.74 -3.56 -20.46
C GLU A 33 4.63 -4.80 -21.35
N HIS A 34 5.73 -5.23 -21.95
CA HIS A 34 5.77 -6.42 -22.80
C HIS A 34 5.55 -7.75 -22.06
N LEU A 35 5.65 -7.74 -20.72
CA LEU A 35 5.38 -8.89 -19.83
C LEU A 35 3.95 -8.88 -19.30
N LEU A 36 3.24 -7.76 -19.49
CA LEU A 36 1.84 -7.67 -19.12
C LEU A 36 0.96 -8.30 -20.20
N PRO A 37 -0.14 -8.98 -19.83
CA PRO A 37 -1.03 -9.59 -20.81
C PRO A 37 -1.65 -8.57 -21.76
N SER A 38 -1.96 -8.97 -22.98
CA SER A 38 -2.71 -8.15 -23.92
C SER A 38 -4.09 -7.78 -23.33
N GLY A 39 -4.50 -6.52 -23.45
CA GLY A 39 -5.77 -6.02 -22.94
C GLY A 39 -5.66 -5.11 -21.70
N PHE A 40 -4.47 -4.94 -21.15
CA PHE A 40 -4.25 -3.87 -20.18
C PHE A 40 -4.49 -2.50 -20.80
N GLN A 41 -5.08 -1.62 -20.00
CA GLN A 41 -5.28 -0.21 -20.32
C GLN A 41 -4.43 0.65 -19.40
N LYS A 42 -4.25 1.91 -19.77
CA LYS A 42 -3.60 2.92 -18.91
C LYS A 42 -4.64 3.94 -18.48
N ASP A 43 -4.56 4.33 -17.20
CA ASP A 43 -5.29 5.49 -16.72
C ASP A 43 -4.59 6.79 -17.16
N GLN A 44 -5.18 7.93 -16.78
CA GLN A 44 -4.61 9.24 -17.12
C GLN A 44 -3.25 9.54 -16.47
N SER A 45 -2.88 8.81 -15.42
CA SER A 45 -1.59 8.92 -14.71
C SER A 45 -0.59 7.88 -15.22
N GLY A 46 -1.00 6.99 -16.14
CA GLY A 46 -0.15 5.97 -16.73
C GLY A 46 -0.15 4.64 -16.01
N ASN A 47 -0.83 4.50 -14.87
CA ASN A 47 -0.99 3.22 -14.20
C ASN A 47 -1.71 2.23 -15.12
N TYR A 48 -1.32 0.94 -15.03
CA TYR A 48 -1.95 -0.09 -15.85
C TYR A 48 -3.11 -0.72 -15.09
N PHE A 49 -4.17 -1.05 -15.82
CA PHE A 49 -5.31 -1.77 -15.23
C PHE A 49 -5.97 -2.70 -16.24
N ILE A 50 -6.64 -3.73 -15.71
CA ILE A 50 -7.49 -4.65 -16.48
C ILE A 50 -8.66 -5.11 -15.61
N LYS A 51 -9.83 -5.28 -16.23
CA LYS A 51 -10.99 -5.86 -15.58
C LYS A 51 -11.25 -7.26 -16.13
N ILE A 52 -11.33 -8.25 -15.24
CA ILE A 52 -11.71 -9.63 -15.56
C ILE A 52 -13.09 -9.91 -14.97
N GLY A 53 -14.03 -10.30 -15.80
CA GLY A 53 -15.39 -10.60 -15.35
C GLY A 53 -16.09 -9.42 -14.68
N ASN A 54 -16.96 -9.73 -13.71
CA ASN A 54 -17.66 -8.74 -12.90
C ASN A 54 -17.43 -9.06 -11.42
N SER A 55 -16.78 -8.17 -10.71
CA SER A 55 -16.45 -8.30 -9.29
C SER A 55 -16.35 -6.92 -8.66
N GLU A 56 -16.64 -6.84 -7.36
CA GLU A 56 -16.47 -5.65 -6.53
C GLU A 56 -15.14 -5.68 -5.76
N THR A 57 -14.17 -6.52 -6.23
CA THR A 57 -12.84 -6.66 -5.65
C THR A 57 -11.79 -5.98 -6.53
N LEU A 58 -11.00 -5.11 -5.90
CA LEU A 58 -9.82 -4.48 -6.47
C LEU A 58 -8.57 -5.23 -6.00
N PHE A 59 -7.76 -5.71 -6.92
CA PHE A 59 -6.42 -6.27 -6.64
C PHE A 59 -5.36 -5.27 -7.06
N THR A 60 -4.33 -5.09 -6.23
CA THR A 60 -3.31 -4.07 -6.46
C THR A 60 -1.91 -4.60 -6.26
N CYS A 61 -0.98 -4.06 -7.02
CA CYS A 61 0.45 -4.21 -6.88
C CYS A 61 1.17 -3.04 -7.55
N HIS A 62 2.48 -2.91 -7.35
CA HIS A 62 3.27 -1.89 -8.01
C HIS A 62 4.41 -2.45 -8.85
N LEU A 63 4.81 -1.67 -9.85
CA LEU A 63 5.80 -2.07 -10.85
C LEU A 63 7.20 -1.54 -10.58
N ASP A 64 7.34 -0.46 -9.86
CA ASP A 64 8.64 0.09 -9.48
C ASP A 64 9.31 -0.68 -8.33
N ASN A 65 10.59 -0.47 -8.17
CA ASN A 65 11.39 -1.03 -7.08
C ASN A 65 12.11 0.08 -6.32
N TYR A 66 12.51 -0.19 -5.09
CA TYR A 66 13.30 0.70 -4.25
C TYR A 66 14.74 0.84 -4.78
N CYS A 67 14.92 1.45 -5.95
CA CYS A 67 16.22 1.67 -6.59
C CYS A 67 16.24 2.98 -7.38
N LYS A 68 17.45 3.47 -7.68
CA LYS A 68 17.65 4.72 -8.44
C LYS A 68 17.99 4.48 -9.91
N THR A 69 18.53 3.34 -10.23
CA THR A 69 19.09 3.00 -11.53
C THR A 69 18.56 1.65 -11.99
N LYS A 70 18.41 1.51 -13.31
CA LYS A 70 18.12 0.24 -13.93
C LYS A 70 19.41 -0.57 -14.06
N GLU A 71 19.47 -1.70 -13.38
CA GLU A 71 20.61 -2.59 -13.35
C GLU A 71 20.17 -4.03 -13.60
N LYS A 72 21.04 -4.82 -14.25
CA LYS A 72 20.77 -6.24 -14.45
C LYS A 72 20.89 -6.98 -13.13
N ILE A 73 19.92 -7.83 -12.82
CA ILE A 73 19.91 -8.64 -11.60
C ILE A 73 20.57 -9.99 -11.88
N ASN A 74 21.57 -10.33 -11.09
CA ASN A 74 22.21 -11.65 -11.13
C ASN A 74 21.50 -12.57 -10.14
N HIS A 75 20.56 -13.36 -10.63
CA HIS A 75 19.79 -14.28 -9.78
C HIS A 75 20.67 -15.41 -9.25
N VAL A 76 20.57 -15.68 -7.95
CA VAL A 76 21.11 -16.86 -7.26
C VAL A 76 19.91 -17.68 -6.76
N ILE A 77 19.80 -18.92 -7.22
CA ILE A 77 18.66 -19.80 -6.92
C ILE A 77 19.12 -20.97 -6.07
N GLU A 78 18.58 -21.07 -4.86
CA GLU A 78 18.86 -22.13 -3.89
C GLU A 78 17.54 -22.85 -3.53
N GLY A 79 17.21 -23.90 -4.25
CA GLY A 79 15.93 -24.59 -4.10
C GLY A 79 14.75 -23.68 -4.50
N ASN A 80 13.92 -23.32 -3.54
CA ASN A 80 12.79 -22.40 -3.72
C ASN A 80 13.13 -20.95 -3.40
N ILE A 81 14.33 -20.68 -2.92
CA ILE A 81 14.78 -19.33 -2.59
C ILE A 81 15.43 -18.70 -3.84
N ILE A 82 14.95 -17.51 -4.18
CA ILE A 82 15.53 -16.65 -5.22
C ILE A 82 16.07 -15.41 -4.52
N LYS A 83 17.33 -15.09 -4.75
CA LYS A 83 18.04 -13.91 -4.24
C LYS A 83 18.98 -13.38 -5.31
N THR A 84 19.72 -12.33 -5.01
CA THR A 84 20.78 -11.80 -5.88
C THR A 84 22.16 -12.20 -5.37
N ASP A 85 23.19 -11.84 -6.13
CA ASP A 85 24.59 -11.90 -5.70
C ASP A 85 24.97 -10.71 -4.77
N GLU A 86 23.99 -10.02 -4.24
CA GLU A 86 24.08 -8.84 -3.36
C GLU A 86 24.67 -7.59 -4.03
N THR A 87 24.83 -7.57 -5.34
CA THR A 87 25.25 -6.36 -6.08
C THR A 87 24.08 -5.39 -6.30
N THR A 88 22.85 -5.93 -6.39
CA THR A 88 21.61 -5.18 -6.55
C THR A 88 20.54 -5.68 -5.57
N ILE A 89 19.44 -4.93 -5.42
CA ILE A 89 18.21 -5.48 -4.83
C ILE A 89 17.62 -6.52 -5.79
N LEU A 90 16.79 -7.43 -5.29
CA LEU A 90 16.05 -8.38 -6.11
C LEU A 90 14.80 -7.76 -6.75
N GLY A 91 14.17 -6.83 -6.04
CA GLY A 91 12.89 -6.25 -6.43
C GLY A 91 11.72 -7.21 -6.26
N GLY A 92 11.84 -8.16 -5.33
CA GLY A 92 10.75 -9.04 -4.91
C GLY A 92 9.56 -8.25 -4.41
N ASP A 93 9.83 -7.13 -3.77
CA ASP A 93 8.93 -6.04 -3.48
C ASP A 93 8.82 -5.10 -4.71
N ASN A 94 7.73 -5.10 -5.50
CA ASN A 94 6.54 -5.94 -5.35
C ASN A 94 6.37 -6.93 -6.52
N LYS A 95 7.46 -7.35 -7.21
CA LYS A 95 7.37 -8.28 -8.36
C LYS A 95 6.81 -9.65 -7.96
N ALA A 96 6.91 -10.04 -6.68
CA ALA A 96 6.26 -11.24 -6.16
C ALA A 96 4.73 -11.10 -6.21
N GLY A 97 4.20 -9.95 -5.76
CA GLY A 97 2.78 -9.63 -5.86
C GLY A 97 2.30 -9.50 -7.30
N VAL A 98 3.08 -8.82 -8.16
CA VAL A 98 2.82 -8.76 -9.61
C VAL A 98 2.68 -10.16 -10.19
N THR A 99 3.62 -11.08 -9.85
CA THR A 99 3.59 -12.46 -10.32
C THR A 99 2.31 -13.19 -9.89
N ALA A 100 1.91 -13.07 -8.63
CA ALA A 100 0.69 -13.68 -8.11
C ALA A 100 -0.56 -13.16 -8.81
N ILE A 101 -0.65 -11.84 -9.01
CA ILE A 101 -1.76 -11.18 -9.70
C ILE A 101 -1.82 -11.60 -11.17
N LEU A 102 -0.68 -11.65 -11.88
CA LEU A 102 -0.65 -12.13 -13.26
C LEU A 102 -1.13 -13.58 -13.38
N TYR A 103 -0.77 -14.43 -12.41
CA TYR A 103 -1.27 -15.80 -12.35
C TYR A 103 -2.79 -15.83 -12.13
N MET A 104 -3.33 -15.03 -11.22
CA MET A 104 -4.79 -14.94 -11.00
C MET A 104 -5.52 -14.50 -12.28
N ILE A 105 -4.99 -13.51 -12.99
CA ILE A 105 -5.53 -13.05 -14.28
C ILE A 105 -5.50 -14.19 -15.31
N SER A 106 -4.40 -14.95 -15.38
CA SER A 106 -4.26 -16.10 -16.29
C SER A 106 -5.29 -17.19 -16.04
N GLN A 107 -5.70 -17.34 -14.77
CA GLN A 107 -6.74 -18.29 -14.38
C GLN A 107 -8.16 -17.71 -14.49
N GLY A 108 -8.30 -16.47 -14.94
CA GLY A 108 -9.59 -15.82 -15.15
C GLY A 108 -10.33 -15.43 -13.87
N VAL A 109 -9.61 -15.22 -12.76
CA VAL A 109 -10.21 -14.80 -11.49
C VAL A 109 -10.91 -13.45 -11.68
N PRO A 110 -12.21 -13.32 -11.38
CA PRO A 110 -12.91 -12.06 -11.53
C PRO A 110 -12.35 -10.99 -10.57
N GLY A 111 -12.13 -9.78 -11.11
CA GLY A 111 -11.60 -8.66 -10.33
C GLY A 111 -11.26 -7.48 -11.21
N PHE A 112 -11.00 -6.35 -10.56
CA PHE A 112 -10.35 -5.21 -11.17
C PHE A 112 -8.89 -5.20 -10.69
N TYR A 113 -7.95 -5.19 -11.61
CA TYR A 113 -6.53 -5.32 -11.32
C TYR A 113 -5.82 -4.02 -11.66
N TYR A 114 -5.14 -3.44 -10.67
CA TYR A 114 -4.35 -2.23 -10.84
C TYR A 114 -2.86 -2.51 -10.60
N PHE A 115 -2.01 -2.00 -11.49
CA PHE A 115 -0.56 -2.04 -11.41
C PHE A 115 -0.07 -0.59 -11.35
N PHE A 116 0.36 -0.18 -10.17
CA PHE A 116 0.73 1.19 -9.90
C PHE A 116 2.17 1.50 -10.31
N LEU A 117 2.41 2.76 -10.59
CA LEU A 117 3.72 3.34 -10.88
C LEU A 117 4.13 4.21 -9.68
N GLY A 118 5.43 4.21 -9.34
CA GLY A 118 5.97 5.15 -8.36
C GLY A 118 5.44 4.97 -6.94
N GLU A 119 5.20 3.74 -6.50
CA GLU A 119 4.79 3.47 -5.12
C GLU A 119 5.97 3.55 -4.15
N GLU A 120 7.19 3.27 -4.61
CA GLU A 120 8.39 3.34 -3.80
C GLU A 120 8.88 4.78 -3.60
N PRO A 121 9.36 5.16 -2.38
CA PRO A 121 9.62 6.55 -2.05
C PRO A 121 10.87 7.15 -2.67
N ILE A 122 11.77 6.32 -3.23
CA ILE A 122 13.14 6.77 -3.53
C ILE A 122 13.24 7.80 -4.68
N LEU A 123 12.31 7.80 -5.62
CA LEU A 123 12.27 8.75 -6.74
C LEU A 123 10.93 9.48 -6.86
N SER A 124 9.83 8.79 -6.59
CA SER A 124 8.47 9.34 -6.71
C SER A 124 7.99 10.10 -5.47
N GLY A 125 8.63 9.87 -4.32
CA GLY A 125 8.14 10.31 -3.02
C GLY A 125 7.20 9.31 -2.35
N GLY A 126 6.91 8.19 -2.99
CA GLY A 126 6.09 7.09 -2.50
C GLY A 126 4.60 7.24 -2.73
N CYS A 127 3.95 6.11 -3.01
CA CYS A 127 2.50 5.99 -3.19
C CYS A 127 1.92 6.99 -4.21
N TRP A 128 2.70 7.28 -5.26
CA TRP A 128 2.30 8.26 -6.26
C TRP A 128 1.14 7.75 -7.12
N GLY A 129 1.27 6.57 -7.72
CA GLY A 129 0.27 6.02 -8.64
C GLY A 129 -1.07 5.76 -7.98
N SER A 130 -1.08 5.14 -6.81
CA SER A 130 -2.29 4.89 -6.01
C SER A 130 -2.91 6.21 -5.52
N GLY A 131 -2.10 7.19 -5.12
CA GLY A 131 -2.55 8.54 -4.73
C GLY A 131 -3.20 9.31 -5.87
N GLU A 132 -2.67 9.18 -7.09
CA GLU A 132 -3.26 9.78 -8.30
C GLU A 132 -4.66 9.19 -8.59
N VAL A 133 -4.85 7.88 -8.40
CA VAL A 133 -6.18 7.26 -8.58
C VAL A 133 -7.18 7.78 -7.54
N VAL A 134 -6.77 7.94 -6.29
CA VAL A 134 -7.61 8.57 -5.25
C VAL A 134 -8.03 9.98 -5.65
N SER A 135 -7.11 10.74 -6.23
CA SER A 135 -7.35 12.13 -6.60
C SER A 135 -8.21 12.28 -7.85
N ASN A 136 -7.98 11.42 -8.83
CA ASN A 136 -8.55 11.57 -10.18
C ASN A 136 -9.80 10.70 -10.41
N ASN A 137 -9.90 9.54 -9.73
CA ASN A 137 -10.97 8.56 -9.93
C ASN A 137 -11.56 8.03 -8.61
N PRO A 138 -11.92 8.89 -7.64
CA PRO A 138 -12.46 8.44 -6.36
C PRO A 138 -13.77 7.65 -6.52
N GLU A 139 -14.60 7.99 -7.52
CA GLU A 139 -15.86 7.29 -7.77
C GLU A 139 -15.65 5.85 -8.27
N LEU A 140 -14.56 5.58 -9.00
CA LEU A 140 -14.19 4.21 -9.35
C LEU A 140 -13.84 3.43 -8.07
N LEU A 141 -13.05 4.02 -7.16
CA LEU A 141 -12.64 3.37 -5.91
C LEU A 141 -13.84 3.07 -5.01
N LYS A 142 -14.79 3.99 -4.89
CA LYS A 142 -16.03 3.81 -4.13
C LYS A 142 -16.93 2.68 -4.67
N SER A 143 -16.73 2.26 -5.92
CA SER A 143 -17.48 1.14 -6.50
C SER A 143 -17.02 -0.23 -5.99
N PHE A 144 -15.85 -0.32 -5.33
CA PHE A 144 -15.34 -1.56 -4.79
C PHE A 144 -15.72 -1.75 -3.32
N LYS A 145 -15.94 -2.98 -2.93
CA LYS A 145 -16.15 -3.39 -1.53
C LYS A 145 -14.85 -3.74 -0.83
N ARG A 146 -13.84 -4.18 -1.58
CA ARG A 146 -12.55 -4.59 -1.04
C ARG A 146 -11.40 -4.27 -1.97
N ALA A 147 -10.24 -3.97 -1.36
CA ALA A 147 -8.97 -3.78 -2.03
C ALA A 147 -7.91 -4.67 -1.40
N ILE A 148 -7.24 -5.47 -2.21
CA ILE A 148 -6.31 -6.52 -1.80
C ILE A 148 -4.95 -6.26 -2.45
N ALA A 149 -3.93 -6.00 -1.63
CA ALA A 149 -2.54 -6.00 -2.06
C ALA A 149 -1.86 -7.32 -1.69
N PHE A 150 -0.94 -7.80 -2.53
CA PHE A 150 -0.02 -8.89 -2.23
C PHE A 150 1.40 -8.32 -2.13
N ASP A 151 1.64 -7.58 -1.04
CA ASP A 151 2.83 -6.75 -0.89
C ASP A 151 3.42 -6.81 0.53
N ARG A 152 2.79 -7.58 1.44
CA ARG A 152 3.31 -7.73 2.79
C ARG A 152 4.48 -8.70 2.79
N LYS A 153 5.60 -8.27 3.37
CA LYS A 153 6.78 -9.12 3.60
C LYS A 153 6.48 -10.37 4.42
N MET A 154 7.40 -11.33 4.37
CA MET A 154 7.36 -12.59 5.12
C MET A 154 6.18 -13.47 4.70
N THR A 155 5.67 -14.27 5.61
CA THR A 155 4.57 -15.22 5.37
C THR A 155 3.51 -15.11 6.45
N GLY A 156 2.27 -15.51 6.13
CA GLY A 156 1.21 -15.75 7.11
C GLY A 156 0.49 -14.52 7.65
N SER A 157 0.70 -13.33 7.12
CA SER A 157 0.02 -12.12 7.61
C SER A 157 -1.10 -11.66 6.68
N ILE A 158 -2.24 -11.31 7.29
CA ILE A 158 -3.31 -10.49 6.72
C ILE A 158 -3.36 -9.20 7.53
N ILE A 159 -3.04 -8.09 6.90
CA ILE A 159 -2.96 -6.79 7.55
C ILE A 159 -4.36 -6.27 7.85
N THR A 160 -4.62 -5.95 9.13
CA THR A 160 -5.89 -5.39 9.60
C THR A 160 -5.78 -3.92 10.00
N ARG A 161 -4.56 -3.41 10.13
CA ARG A 161 -4.26 -1.99 10.36
C ARG A 161 -3.10 -1.55 9.50
N GLN A 162 -3.22 -0.36 8.92
CA GLN A 162 -2.13 0.31 8.22
C GLN A 162 -1.93 1.67 8.87
N MET A 163 -0.68 2.01 9.24
CA MET A 163 -0.35 3.24 9.96
C MET A 163 -1.30 3.52 11.16
N ALA A 164 -1.51 2.49 11.99
CA ALA A 164 -2.43 2.50 13.14
C ALA A 164 -3.92 2.65 12.80
N GLN A 165 -4.31 2.93 11.57
CA GLN A 165 -5.69 2.99 11.13
C GLN A 165 -6.22 1.59 10.80
N GLN A 166 -7.44 1.27 11.24
CA GLN A 166 -8.09 0.02 10.85
C GLN A 166 -8.41 0.06 9.35
N CYS A 167 -7.88 -0.90 8.60
CA CYS A 167 -8.05 -0.95 7.15
C CYS A 167 -9.06 -2.00 6.70
N CYS A 168 -9.30 -3.05 7.49
CA CYS A 168 -10.39 -4.00 7.27
C CYS A 168 -11.03 -4.42 8.59
N SER A 169 -12.22 -5.00 8.52
CA SER A 169 -12.91 -5.55 9.68
C SER A 169 -12.27 -6.86 10.15
N ASP A 170 -12.49 -7.22 11.41
CA ASP A 170 -12.04 -8.51 11.95
C ASP A 170 -12.78 -9.66 11.27
N GLU A 171 -14.05 -9.49 10.95
CA GLU A 171 -14.89 -10.49 10.27
C GLU A 171 -14.41 -10.77 8.85
N PHE A 172 -14.00 -9.72 8.11
CA PHE A 172 -13.40 -9.90 6.79
C PHE A 172 -12.08 -10.66 6.89
N ALA A 173 -11.21 -10.28 7.83
CA ALA A 173 -9.92 -10.93 8.02
C ALA A 173 -10.06 -12.39 8.45
N ASP A 174 -11.02 -12.71 9.34
CA ASP A 174 -11.29 -14.08 9.79
C ASP A 174 -11.81 -14.94 8.64
N ALA A 175 -12.75 -14.45 7.83
CA ALA A 175 -13.24 -15.13 6.64
C ALA A 175 -12.11 -15.40 5.63
N LEU A 176 -11.25 -14.40 5.40
CA LEU A 176 -10.13 -14.55 4.49
C LEU A 176 -9.09 -15.56 4.99
N ILE A 177 -8.82 -15.62 6.31
CA ILE A 177 -7.98 -16.65 6.94
C ILE A 177 -8.58 -18.03 6.69
N GLU A 178 -9.89 -18.19 6.85
CA GLU A 178 -10.57 -19.45 6.60
C GLU A 178 -10.43 -19.90 5.14
N GLU A 179 -10.63 -18.99 4.18
CA GLU A 179 -10.46 -19.29 2.75
C GLU A 179 -9.04 -19.76 2.43
N PHE A 180 -8.01 -19.06 2.90
CA PHE A 180 -6.64 -19.51 2.72
C PHE A 180 -6.35 -20.87 3.37
N SER A 181 -6.94 -21.13 4.53
CA SER A 181 -6.76 -22.41 5.24
C SER A 181 -7.30 -23.60 4.45
N LYS A 182 -8.37 -23.44 3.65
CA LYS A 182 -8.91 -24.49 2.75
C LYS A 182 -7.88 -24.93 1.70
N SER A 183 -6.92 -24.08 1.38
CA SER A 183 -5.81 -24.36 0.47
C SER A 183 -4.51 -24.75 1.19
N GLY A 184 -4.56 -24.97 2.52
CA GLY A 184 -3.39 -25.33 3.33
C GLY A 184 -2.42 -24.18 3.57
N VAL A 185 -2.88 -22.93 3.45
CA VAL A 185 -2.09 -21.74 3.75
C VAL A 185 -2.51 -21.20 5.12
N THR A 186 -1.57 -21.20 6.07
CA THR A 186 -1.81 -20.67 7.41
C THR A 186 -1.62 -19.15 7.41
N MET A 187 -2.66 -18.43 7.80
CA MET A 187 -2.67 -16.99 7.92
C MET A 187 -3.09 -16.56 9.33
N GLN A 188 -2.72 -15.32 9.69
CA GLN A 188 -3.15 -14.69 10.94
C GLN A 188 -3.35 -13.18 10.72
N LYS A 189 -4.22 -12.59 11.56
CA LYS A 189 -4.38 -11.13 11.59
C LYS A 189 -3.09 -10.46 12.07
N ASP A 190 -2.66 -9.42 11.37
CA ASP A 190 -1.48 -8.63 11.69
C ASP A 190 -1.85 -7.13 11.75
N LYS A 191 -1.58 -6.51 12.90
CA LYS A 191 -1.86 -5.08 13.15
C LYS A 191 -0.65 -4.18 12.88
N THR A 192 0.47 -4.76 12.42
CA THR A 192 1.74 -4.05 12.24
C THR A 192 1.96 -3.59 10.80
N GLY A 193 0.88 -3.42 10.04
CA GLY A 193 0.96 -2.89 8.69
C GLY A 193 1.53 -1.49 8.68
N TYR A 194 2.49 -1.28 7.79
CA TYR A 194 2.99 0.04 7.46
C TYR A 194 2.17 0.59 6.28
N TYR A 195 2.76 1.35 5.40
CA TYR A 195 2.07 1.93 4.27
C TYR A 195 2.20 1.03 3.04
N THR A 196 1.14 0.90 2.24
CA THR A 196 1.11 0.31 0.91
C THR A 196 0.01 1.00 0.09
N ASP A 197 -0.11 0.71 -1.20
CA ASP A 197 -1.12 1.27 -2.11
C ASP A 197 -2.55 1.21 -1.55
N THR A 198 -2.98 0.07 -0.99
CA THR A 198 -4.31 -0.06 -0.38
C THR A 198 -4.52 0.83 0.85
N GLY A 199 -3.46 1.35 1.45
CA GLY A 199 -3.52 2.35 2.52
C GLY A 199 -4.15 3.66 2.06
N ASN A 200 -3.97 4.03 0.79
CA ASN A 200 -4.59 5.21 0.20
C ASN A 200 -6.12 5.07 0.04
N PHE A 201 -6.64 3.84 0.05
CA PHE A 201 -8.04 3.56 -0.25
C PHE A 201 -8.93 3.38 0.97
N ILE A 202 -8.36 3.36 2.19
CA ILE A 202 -9.06 3.05 3.44
C ILE A 202 -10.29 3.94 3.65
N GLU A 203 -10.21 5.21 3.26
CA GLU A 203 -11.32 6.17 3.38
C GLU A 203 -12.40 6.01 2.29
N LEU A 204 -12.12 5.20 1.24
CA LEU A 204 -13.00 5.03 0.08
C LEU A 204 -13.54 3.62 -0.08
N ILE A 205 -12.76 2.60 0.33
CA ILE A 205 -13.12 1.19 0.17
C ILE A 205 -13.30 0.55 1.54
N PRO A 206 -14.40 -0.17 1.78
CA PRO A 206 -14.71 -0.77 3.08
C PRO A 206 -13.62 -1.68 3.63
N GLU A 207 -13.16 -2.66 2.87
CA GLU A 207 -12.19 -3.65 3.31
C GLU A 207 -10.91 -3.54 2.51
N CYS A 208 -9.84 -3.01 3.14
CA CYS A 208 -8.52 -2.90 2.53
C CYS A 208 -7.53 -3.77 3.30
N THR A 209 -6.76 -4.58 2.60
CA THR A 209 -5.74 -5.40 3.26
C THR A 209 -4.50 -5.57 2.41
N ASN A 210 -3.40 -5.96 3.07
CA ASN A 210 -2.16 -6.36 2.46
C ASN A 210 -1.80 -7.76 2.95
N ILE A 211 -1.49 -8.68 2.04
CA ILE A 211 -1.27 -10.10 2.28
C ILE A 211 0.22 -10.42 2.10
N SER A 212 0.79 -11.20 3.00
CA SER A 212 2.18 -11.66 2.90
C SER A 212 2.41 -12.47 1.64
N ILE A 213 3.51 -12.16 0.93
CA ILE A 213 3.82 -12.76 -0.37
C ILE A 213 5.18 -13.48 -0.41
N GLY A 214 5.84 -13.67 0.74
CA GLY A 214 7.09 -14.43 0.78
C GLY A 214 8.30 -13.66 0.29
N VAL A 215 8.40 -12.39 0.65
CA VAL A 215 9.56 -11.50 0.43
C VAL A 215 10.21 -11.21 1.78
N TRP A 216 11.53 -11.21 1.85
CA TRP A 216 12.31 -10.86 3.04
C TRP A 216 13.41 -9.89 2.70
N ASN A 217 13.77 -9.05 3.65
CA ASN A 217 14.81 -8.02 3.53
C ASN A 217 14.55 -7.08 2.35
N GLU A 218 13.29 -6.73 2.15
CA GLU A 218 12.87 -5.77 1.12
C GLU A 218 13.73 -4.49 1.21
N HIS A 219 13.97 -3.83 0.07
CA HIS A 219 14.77 -2.61 -0.05
C HIS A 219 16.29 -2.78 0.22
N HIS A 220 16.76 -4.00 0.40
CA HIS A 220 18.18 -4.29 0.63
C HIS A 220 18.75 -5.25 -0.42
N ASN A 221 20.06 -5.17 -0.66
CA ASN A 221 20.73 -6.09 -1.57
C ASN A 221 20.69 -7.56 -1.11
N THR A 222 20.36 -7.79 0.16
CA THR A 222 20.14 -9.11 0.76
C THR A 222 18.70 -9.59 0.65
N GLU A 223 17.87 -8.93 -0.16
CA GLU A 223 16.49 -9.31 -0.42
C GLU A 223 16.40 -10.71 -1.04
N TRP A 224 15.42 -11.49 -0.60
CA TRP A 224 15.13 -12.80 -1.15
C TRP A 224 13.65 -13.14 -1.12
N VAL A 225 13.24 -14.05 -1.99
CA VAL A 225 11.85 -14.49 -2.17
C VAL A 225 11.80 -16.02 -2.07
N ASP A 226 10.83 -16.53 -1.30
CA ASP A 226 10.39 -17.92 -1.38
C ASP A 226 9.35 -18.07 -2.49
N ILE A 227 9.80 -18.50 -3.67
CA ILE A 227 8.93 -18.63 -4.83
C ILE A 227 7.84 -19.69 -4.64
N SER A 228 8.07 -20.70 -3.78
CA SER A 228 7.05 -21.69 -3.45
C SER A 228 5.93 -21.12 -2.61
N TYR A 229 6.22 -20.10 -1.79
CA TYR A 229 5.18 -19.41 -1.05
C TYR A 229 4.36 -18.48 -1.96
N VAL A 230 5.02 -17.77 -2.88
CA VAL A 230 4.33 -16.99 -3.94
C VAL A 230 3.35 -17.88 -4.70
N GLU A 231 3.81 -19.06 -5.11
CA GLU A 231 2.98 -20.06 -5.81
C GLU A 231 1.77 -20.49 -4.96
N LYS A 232 2.00 -20.81 -3.67
CA LYS A 232 0.91 -21.19 -2.76
C LYS A 232 -0.13 -20.09 -2.61
N ILE A 233 0.30 -18.84 -2.43
CA ILE A 233 -0.60 -17.68 -2.31
C ILE A 233 -1.38 -17.50 -3.60
N ALA A 234 -0.71 -17.48 -4.76
CA ALA A 234 -1.37 -17.29 -6.05
C ALA A 234 -2.42 -18.39 -6.33
N MET A 235 -2.07 -19.65 -6.11
CA MET A 235 -2.98 -20.78 -6.30
C MET A 235 -4.15 -20.79 -5.31
N ALA A 236 -3.92 -20.39 -4.07
CA ALA A 236 -4.97 -20.26 -3.05
C ALA A 236 -5.92 -19.11 -3.42
N ALA A 237 -5.38 -17.97 -3.81
CA ALA A 237 -6.16 -16.79 -4.21
C ALA A 237 -7.09 -17.07 -5.40
N CYS A 238 -6.70 -17.98 -6.30
CA CYS A 238 -7.56 -18.41 -7.41
C CYS A 238 -8.80 -19.22 -6.98
N LYS A 239 -8.82 -19.77 -5.78
CA LYS A 239 -9.91 -20.60 -5.27
C LYS A 239 -10.89 -19.85 -4.38
N ILE A 240 -10.54 -18.63 -3.99
CA ILE A 240 -11.36 -17.80 -3.12
C ILE A 240 -12.49 -17.18 -3.94
N ASP A 241 -13.71 -17.29 -3.44
CA ASP A 241 -14.82 -16.47 -3.89
C ASP A 241 -14.74 -15.10 -3.20
N TRP A 242 -13.98 -14.20 -3.81
CA TRP A 242 -13.68 -12.89 -3.25
C TRP A 242 -14.94 -12.05 -2.98
N ASP A 243 -15.97 -12.19 -3.81
CA ASP A 243 -17.17 -11.38 -3.67
C ASP A 243 -18.12 -11.91 -2.57
N SER A 244 -17.93 -13.14 -2.10
CA SER A 244 -18.66 -13.71 -0.97
C SER A 244 -18.11 -13.26 0.39
N LEU A 245 -16.92 -12.68 0.44
CA LEU A 245 -16.29 -12.22 1.69
C LEU A 245 -17.10 -11.09 2.35
N PRO A 246 -17.17 -11.05 3.70
CA PRO A 246 -17.90 -10.01 4.42
C PRO A 246 -17.45 -8.59 4.04
N THR A 247 -18.36 -7.65 4.12
CA THR A 247 -18.10 -6.21 3.98
C THR A 247 -18.79 -5.53 5.15
N ILE A 248 -18.03 -5.21 6.18
CA ILE A 248 -18.55 -4.76 7.50
C ILE A 248 -18.11 -3.33 7.81
N ARG A 249 -16.85 -2.99 7.50
CA ARG A 249 -16.33 -1.66 7.80
C ARG A 249 -17.00 -0.61 6.90
N GLU A 250 -17.40 0.48 7.52
CA GLU A 250 -17.96 1.64 6.80
C GLU A 250 -16.84 2.64 6.52
N PRO A 251 -16.51 2.90 5.25
CA PRO A 251 -15.54 3.94 4.91
C PRO A 251 -16.11 5.33 5.19
N LYS A 252 -15.25 6.29 5.44
CA LYS A 252 -15.63 7.64 5.88
C LYS A 252 -16.64 8.34 4.95
N TRP A 253 -16.52 8.15 3.64
CA TRP A 253 -17.44 8.79 2.70
C TRP A 253 -18.90 8.30 2.82
N TRP A 254 -19.13 7.05 3.28
CA TRP A 254 -20.49 6.56 3.54
C TRP A 254 -21.13 7.30 4.71
N LEU A 255 -20.33 7.61 5.74
CA LEU A 255 -20.79 8.38 6.90
C LEU A 255 -21.10 9.82 6.51
N ASP A 256 -20.26 10.43 5.68
CA ASP A 256 -20.46 11.79 5.17
C ASP A 256 -21.75 11.89 4.31
N GLU A 257 -22.06 10.89 3.48
CA GLU A 257 -23.30 10.88 2.70
C GLU A 257 -24.57 10.74 3.56
N GLN A 258 -24.50 9.98 4.65
CA GLN A 258 -25.62 9.85 5.59
C GLN A 258 -25.87 11.14 6.38
N GLU A 259 -24.83 11.87 6.76
CA GLU A 259 -24.95 13.18 7.41
C GLU A 259 -25.46 14.26 6.45
N HIS A 260 -25.09 14.24 5.17
CA HIS A 260 -25.54 15.21 4.16
C HIS A 260 -27.02 15.10 3.82
N GLN A 261 -27.67 13.97 4.04
CA GLN A 261 -29.13 13.86 3.90
C GLN A 261 -29.86 14.58 5.05
N SER A 262 -29.16 14.97 6.11
CA SER A 262 -29.75 15.56 7.31
C SER A 262 -29.49 17.07 7.52
N ASP A 263 -28.50 17.72 6.82
CA ASP A 263 -28.19 19.15 7.00
C ASP A 263 -27.64 19.88 5.74
N PRO A 264 -28.44 20.77 5.10
CA PRO A 264 -28.01 21.60 3.96
C PRO A 264 -26.96 22.68 4.28
N GLY A 265 -26.63 22.90 5.56
CA GLY A 265 -25.67 23.93 6.01
C GLY A 265 -24.20 23.51 5.92
N PHE A 266 -23.93 22.21 5.79
CA PHE A 266 -22.59 21.61 5.87
C PHE A 266 -21.69 21.94 4.67
N ILE A 267 -22.25 22.04 3.47
CA ILE A 267 -21.49 22.30 2.22
C ILE A 267 -20.67 23.60 2.28
N LYS A 268 -21.12 24.60 3.02
CA LYS A 268 -20.44 25.90 3.16
C LYS A 268 -19.18 25.85 4.05
N LYS A 269 -19.04 24.86 4.90
CA LYS A 269 -17.91 24.70 5.84
C LYS A 269 -16.71 24.04 5.18
N TYR A 270 -16.93 23.09 4.28
CA TYR A 270 -15.86 22.32 3.61
C TYR A 270 -15.10 23.06 2.52
N SER A 271 -15.71 24.05 1.86
CA SER A 271 -15.00 24.85 0.84
C SER A 271 -13.83 25.69 1.41
N LYS A 272 -13.81 25.90 2.73
CA LYS A 272 -12.70 26.59 3.44
C LYS A 272 -11.50 25.68 3.76
N PHE A 273 -11.65 24.35 3.68
CA PHE A 273 -10.61 23.38 4.05
C PHE A 273 -9.76 22.90 2.86
N LYS A 274 -10.14 23.23 1.61
CA LYS A 274 -9.38 22.83 0.41
C LYS A 274 -7.91 23.31 0.38
N ASN A 275 -7.56 24.32 1.15
CA ASN A 275 -6.19 24.86 1.24
C ASN A 275 -5.41 24.36 2.48
N ARG A 276 -5.91 23.38 3.23
CA ARG A 276 -5.30 22.88 4.48
C ARG A 276 -4.86 21.41 4.43
N LYS A 277 -4.83 20.76 3.27
CA LYS A 277 -4.37 19.35 3.14
C LYS A 277 -2.98 19.11 3.73
N ASN A 278 -2.08 20.08 3.63
CA ASN A 278 -0.73 19.98 4.17
C ASN A 278 -0.70 20.14 5.71
N ASP A 279 -1.54 21.01 6.26
CA ASP A 279 -1.62 21.20 7.71
C ASP A 279 -2.13 19.94 8.42
N ALA A 280 -3.12 19.25 7.85
CA ALA A 280 -3.68 18.03 8.44
C ALA A 280 -2.65 16.88 8.47
N LYS A 281 -1.85 16.69 7.42
CA LYS A 281 -0.80 15.66 7.37
C LYS A 281 0.35 15.98 8.35
N ILE A 282 0.72 17.24 8.49
CA ILE A 282 1.71 17.69 9.48
C ILE A 282 1.15 17.50 10.90
N PHE A 283 -0.12 17.80 11.14
CA PHE A 283 -0.78 17.58 12.42
C PHE A 283 -0.89 16.08 12.75
N GLN A 284 -1.17 15.22 11.77
CA GLN A 284 -1.17 13.78 11.97
C GLN A 284 0.24 13.27 12.35
N LEU A 285 1.27 13.66 11.60
CA LEU A 285 2.66 13.30 11.90
C LEU A 285 3.08 13.77 13.30
N VAL A 286 2.69 14.98 13.70
CA VAL A 286 2.98 15.52 15.03
C VAL A 286 2.16 14.81 16.11
N SER A 287 0.92 14.42 15.84
CA SER A 287 0.10 13.61 16.75
C SER A 287 0.70 12.23 16.99
N ASP A 288 1.15 11.58 15.93
CA ASP A 288 1.80 10.26 15.99
C ASP A 288 3.13 10.30 16.74
N ILE A 289 3.85 11.44 16.65
CA ILE A 289 5.09 11.71 17.40
C ILE A 289 4.80 11.97 18.89
N LEU A 290 3.63 12.49 19.24
CA LEU A 290 3.30 12.99 20.58
C LEU A 290 2.41 12.04 21.39
N ASP A 291 2.01 10.90 20.86
CA ASP A 291 1.27 9.90 21.63
C ASP A 291 2.18 9.20 22.63
N ASP A 292 1.82 9.20 23.93
CA ASP A 292 2.66 8.70 25.04
C ASP A 292 3.08 7.23 24.88
N GLU A 293 2.30 6.43 24.13
CA GLU A 293 2.65 5.05 23.78
C GLU A 293 3.73 4.97 22.69
N ASN A 294 3.98 6.06 21.96
CA ASN A 294 4.96 6.16 20.87
C ASN A 294 6.33 6.71 21.31
N TYR A 295 6.55 6.99 22.60
CA TYR A 295 7.87 7.39 23.10
C TYR A 295 8.95 6.34 22.78
N LEU A 296 8.57 5.07 22.72
CA LEU A 296 9.42 3.95 22.27
C LEU A 296 9.68 3.97 20.75
N LEU A 297 8.72 4.46 19.95
CA LEU A 297 8.92 4.70 18.51
C LEU A 297 9.82 5.91 18.28
N MET A 298 9.67 6.99 19.04
CA MET A 298 10.56 8.16 18.97
C MET A 298 12.03 7.80 19.22
N SER A 299 12.30 6.93 20.20
CA SER A 299 13.67 6.45 20.45
C SER A 299 14.23 5.58 19.30
N ARG A 300 13.39 4.81 18.62
CA ARG A 300 13.77 4.02 17.42
C ARG A 300 14.11 4.90 16.22
N TRP A 301 13.49 6.08 16.10
CA TRP A 301 13.76 7.05 15.03
C TRP A 301 14.86 8.03 15.38
N GLY A 302 15.55 7.85 16.52
CA GLY A 302 16.62 8.73 16.96
C GLY A 302 16.13 10.08 17.50
N PHE A 303 14.86 10.17 17.91
CA PHE A 303 14.32 11.37 18.55
C PHE A 303 14.92 11.53 19.95
N GLU A 304 15.62 12.64 20.15
CA GLU A 304 16.07 13.05 21.49
C GLU A 304 15.31 14.33 21.89
N PRO A 305 14.70 14.37 23.09
CA PRO A 305 14.06 15.59 23.59
C PRO A 305 15.01 16.79 23.50
N GLY A 306 14.53 17.89 22.90
CA GLY A 306 15.35 19.09 22.72
C GLY A 306 16.22 19.15 21.48
N LYS A 307 16.39 18.05 20.73
CA LYS A 307 17.04 18.08 19.39
C LYS A 307 16.06 18.46 18.30
N GLU A 308 16.55 19.26 17.34
CA GLU A 308 15.83 19.54 16.11
C GLU A 308 16.04 18.39 15.12
N MET A 309 14.95 17.83 14.60
CA MET A 309 14.98 16.87 13.52
C MET A 309 14.49 17.51 12.23
N VAL A 310 15.13 17.13 11.14
CA VAL A 310 14.80 17.62 9.82
C VAL A 310 14.18 16.47 9.04
N PHE A 311 12.91 16.63 8.67
CA PHE A 311 12.23 15.71 7.78
C PHE A 311 12.25 16.31 6.37
N ASN A 312 12.66 15.53 5.40
CA ASN A 312 12.48 15.93 4.01
C ASN A 312 10.98 15.96 3.73
N ASN A 313 10.48 17.12 3.39
CA ASN A 313 9.10 17.26 2.96
C ASN A 313 9.02 16.79 1.52
N TRP A 314 8.45 15.62 1.30
CA TRP A 314 8.30 15.01 -0.01
C TRP A 314 7.30 15.76 -0.92
N PHE A 315 6.58 16.74 -0.38
CA PHE A 315 5.54 17.51 -1.08
C PHE A 315 5.87 19.00 -1.27
N GLU A 316 6.94 19.48 -0.67
CA GLU A 316 7.40 20.87 -0.79
C GLU A 316 8.92 20.91 -0.96
N GLU A 317 9.43 21.94 -1.66
CA GLU A 317 10.87 22.13 -1.91
C GLU A 317 11.71 22.37 -0.64
N SER A 318 11.08 22.48 0.52
CA SER A 318 11.76 22.81 1.78
C SER A 318 11.57 21.74 2.84
N PRO A 319 12.63 21.30 3.55
CA PRO A 319 12.52 20.33 4.62
C PRO A 319 11.71 20.88 5.80
N ILE A 320 10.93 20.01 6.45
CA ILE A 320 10.21 20.35 7.69
C ILE A 320 11.16 20.16 8.87
N LYS A 321 11.36 21.20 9.66
CA LYS A 321 12.13 21.14 10.91
C LYS A 321 11.19 20.99 12.09
N VAL A 322 11.34 19.91 12.82
CA VAL A 322 10.55 19.60 14.02
C VAL A 322 11.44 19.54 15.24
N LYS A 323 11.10 20.29 16.25
CA LYS A 323 11.78 20.20 17.56
C LYS A 323 10.71 20.02 18.65
N VAL A 324 10.84 18.95 19.42
CA VAL A 324 9.97 18.63 20.53
C VAL A 324 10.68 18.94 21.84
N MET A 325 10.05 19.72 22.71
CA MET A 325 10.49 19.99 24.07
C MET A 325 9.34 19.65 25.03
N ASP A 326 9.60 19.45 26.31
CA ASP A 326 8.67 18.91 27.32
C ASP A 326 7.23 19.45 27.25
N ASN A 327 7.01 20.69 26.81
CA ASN A 327 5.68 21.30 26.68
C ASN A 327 5.50 22.11 25.40
N GLN A 328 6.34 21.93 24.39
CA GLN A 328 6.35 22.77 23.20
C GLN A 328 6.84 21.99 21.97
N VAL A 329 6.25 22.27 20.82
CA VAL A 329 6.71 21.78 19.53
C VAL A 329 6.98 22.98 18.63
N THR A 330 8.13 22.99 17.99
CA THR A 330 8.38 23.96 16.91
C THR A 330 8.34 23.25 15.56
N LEU A 331 7.59 23.82 14.62
CA LEU A 331 7.54 23.41 13.22
C LEU A 331 8.06 24.57 12.38
N ASN A 332 9.15 24.36 11.65
CA ASN A 332 9.82 25.38 10.86
C ASN A 332 10.07 26.69 11.65
N GLY A 333 10.46 26.54 12.92
CA GLY A 333 10.71 27.67 13.83
C GLY A 333 9.46 28.33 14.42
N LYS A 334 8.26 27.93 14.03
CA LYS A 334 7.02 28.44 14.63
C LYS A 334 6.67 27.59 15.86
N LEU A 335 6.51 28.26 17.01
CA LEU A 335 6.24 27.63 18.30
C LEU A 335 4.76 27.31 18.44
N TYR A 336 4.47 26.08 18.83
CA TYR A 336 3.13 25.63 19.22
C TYR A 336 3.19 25.16 20.68
N PRO A 337 2.40 25.77 21.59
CA PRO A 337 2.33 25.33 22.99
C PRO A 337 1.70 23.93 23.03
N PHE A 338 2.44 22.98 23.60
CA PHE A 338 1.96 21.62 23.81
C PHE A 338 1.45 21.49 25.25
N ASN A 339 0.17 21.43 25.40
CA ASN A 339 -0.46 21.17 26.69
C ASN A 339 -1.59 20.13 26.52
N LYS A 340 -1.99 19.50 27.63
CA LYS A 340 -3.05 18.49 27.66
C LYS A 340 -4.36 18.96 27.02
N ARG A 341 -4.60 20.27 26.95
CA ARG A 341 -5.78 20.88 26.33
C ARG A 341 -5.66 20.94 24.80
N LEU A 342 -4.44 21.19 24.29
CA LEU A 342 -4.15 21.15 22.86
C LEU A 342 -4.15 19.71 22.34
N LYS A 343 -3.55 18.77 23.09
CA LYS A 343 -3.61 17.33 22.83
C LYS A 343 -5.07 16.87 22.74
N ASN A 344 -5.90 17.23 23.73
CA ASN A 344 -7.31 16.86 23.73
C ASN A 344 -8.15 17.58 22.64
N SER A 345 -7.77 18.80 22.22
CA SER A 345 -8.38 19.47 21.09
C SER A 345 -8.01 18.84 19.76
N ILE A 346 -6.74 18.47 19.58
CA ILE A 346 -6.25 17.76 18.38
C ILE A 346 -6.90 16.38 18.30
N LEU A 347 -6.89 15.60 19.40
CA LEU A 347 -7.54 14.29 19.47
C LEU A 347 -9.07 14.39 19.29
N LYS A 348 -9.69 15.46 19.74
CA LYS A 348 -11.12 15.69 19.56
C LYS A 348 -11.48 16.14 18.14
N GLU A 349 -10.59 16.81 17.47
CA GLU A 349 -10.72 17.12 16.03
C GLU A 349 -10.45 15.89 15.17
N ILE A 350 -9.43 15.09 15.50
CA ILE A 350 -9.14 13.80 14.85
C ILE A 350 -10.29 12.81 15.07
N ASN A 351 -10.82 12.71 16.31
CA ASN A 351 -11.94 11.82 16.65
C ASN A 351 -13.33 12.38 16.28
N LYS A 352 -13.43 13.61 15.78
CA LYS A 352 -14.62 14.10 15.10
C LYS A 352 -14.57 13.86 13.59
N GLU A 353 -13.40 13.49 13.10
CA GLU A 353 -13.13 13.10 11.74
C GLU A 353 -12.88 11.57 11.62
N SER A 354 -13.06 10.84 12.71
CA SER A 354 -13.05 9.37 12.79
C SER A 354 -14.41 8.83 13.20
#